data_a1d30d985f8ab502fed2cec9f20f8829
#
_entry.id   a1d30d985f8ab502fed2cec9f20f8829
#
_cell.length_a   1.000
_cell.length_b   1.000
_cell.length_c   1.000
_cell.angle_alpha   90.00
_cell.angle_beta   90.00
_cell.angle_gamma   90.00
#
_symmetry.space_group_name_H-M   'P 1'
#
loop_
_entity.id
_entity.type
_entity.pdbx_description
1 polymer ?
#
loop_
_entity_poly.entity_id
_entity_poly.type
_entity_poly.pdbx_seq_one_letter_code
_entity_poly.pdbx_strand_id
1 'polypeptide(L)'
;MPRYYEDIDVDETHALGSYTADRTELLSFAERYDPQPIHVDPDVAAETMYGGLIASGWHTASSCMRLLVDGFLAETATLGSFGPDELRWRNPVYPGDTVTVEARILGKTESTSRDDRGYVESEVEGTNGDGDEVVYWRATNIFLREPDSDARS
;
A
#
# COMPACT_ATOMS: atom_id res chain seq x y z
N MET A 1 21.03 -9.72 -1.33
CA MET A 1 20.59 -10.42 -0.11
C MET A 1 19.31 -9.83 0.38
N PRO A 2 18.26 -10.64 0.65
CA PRO A 2 17.03 -10.11 1.20
C PRO A 2 17.22 -9.65 2.65
N ARG A 3 16.43 -8.68 3.05
CA ARG A 3 16.35 -8.29 4.46
C ARG A 3 15.42 -9.27 5.16
N TYR A 4 15.90 -9.88 6.22
CA TYR A 4 15.13 -10.81 7.04
C TYR A 4 14.44 -10.09 8.20
N TYR A 5 13.62 -10.80 8.94
CA TYR A 5 12.94 -10.26 10.13
C TYR A 5 13.90 -9.51 11.05
N GLU A 6 15.08 -10.05 11.32
CA GLU A 6 16.07 -9.45 12.21
C GLU A 6 16.61 -8.10 11.68
N ASP A 7 16.58 -7.90 10.36
CA ASP A 7 17.12 -6.70 9.71
C ASP A 7 16.14 -5.53 9.70
N ILE A 8 14.89 -5.77 10.06
CA ILE A 8 13.83 -4.74 10.06
C ILE A 8 13.80 -4.07 11.42
N ASP A 9 13.85 -2.74 11.44
CA ASP A 9 13.81 -1.96 12.67
C ASP A 9 12.43 -1.35 12.87
N VAL A 10 11.95 -1.37 14.12
CA VAL A 10 10.74 -0.65 14.50
C VAL A 10 11.00 0.85 14.33
N ASP A 11 10.00 1.56 13.84
CA ASP A 11 10.04 2.99 13.52
C ASP A 11 10.83 3.37 12.27
N GLU A 12 11.46 2.41 11.55
CA GLU A 12 12.04 2.77 10.26
C GLU A 12 10.96 3.23 9.29
N THR A 13 11.28 4.23 8.47
CA THR A 13 10.38 4.80 7.47
C THR A 13 10.96 4.63 6.09
N HIS A 14 10.06 4.51 5.10
CA HIS A 14 10.43 4.35 3.70
C HIS A 14 9.67 5.35 2.85
N ALA A 15 10.39 6.28 2.23
CA ALA A 15 9.82 7.14 1.19
C ALA A 15 9.73 6.30 -0.08
N LEU A 16 8.51 5.97 -0.51
CA LEU A 16 8.29 5.02 -1.60
C LEU A 16 8.12 5.70 -2.96
N GLY A 17 8.18 7.03 -3.00
CA GLY A 17 7.99 7.78 -4.23
C GLY A 17 6.53 8.17 -4.45
N SER A 18 6.17 8.42 -5.70
CA SER A 18 4.84 8.89 -6.05
C SER A 18 4.37 8.27 -7.37
N TYR A 19 3.07 8.35 -7.60
CA TYR A 19 2.47 8.04 -8.89
C TYR A 19 1.48 9.13 -9.26
N THR A 20 1.20 9.27 -10.55
CA THR A 20 0.17 10.19 -11.05
C THR A 20 -1.03 9.36 -11.51
N ALA A 21 -2.22 9.76 -11.07
CA ALA A 21 -3.46 9.07 -11.39
C ALA A 21 -3.84 9.36 -12.86
N ASP A 22 -3.58 8.41 -13.75
CA ASP A 22 -3.87 8.53 -15.18
C ASP A 22 -5.35 8.22 -15.43
N ARG A 23 -6.04 9.14 -16.09
CA ARG A 23 -7.49 9.04 -16.36
C ARG A 23 -7.87 7.73 -17.07
N THR A 24 -7.13 7.36 -18.10
CA THR A 24 -7.41 6.14 -18.88
C THR A 24 -7.29 4.91 -18.01
N GLU A 25 -6.25 4.85 -17.18
CA GLU A 25 -6.04 3.75 -16.25
C GLU A 25 -7.11 3.68 -15.17
N LEU A 26 -7.51 4.83 -14.61
CA LEU A 26 -8.60 4.89 -13.62
C LEU A 26 -9.91 4.34 -14.19
N LEU A 27 -10.26 4.74 -15.40
CA LEU A 27 -11.48 4.26 -16.07
C LEU A 27 -11.40 2.77 -16.37
N SER A 28 -10.30 2.30 -16.91
CA SER A 28 -10.10 0.89 -17.24
C SER A 28 -10.20 0.00 -16.00
N PHE A 29 -9.56 0.41 -14.90
CA PHE A 29 -9.63 -0.32 -13.64
C PHE A 29 -11.06 -0.35 -13.09
N ALA A 30 -11.72 0.81 -13.07
CA ALA A 30 -13.06 0.92 -12.51
C ALA A 30 -14.08 0.11 -13.33
N GLU A 31 -14.01 0.14 -14.66
CA GLU A 31 -14.89 -0.65 -15.51
C GLU A 31 -14.76 -2.14 -15.24
N ARG A 32 -13.59 -2.57 -14.86
CA ARG A 32 -13.32 -3.98 -14.58
C ARG A 32 -13.70 -4.41 -13.17
N TYR A 33 -13.48 -3.55 -12.16
CA TYR A 33 -13.57 -3.97 -10.76
C TYR A 33 -14.52 -3.15 -9.89
N ASP A 34 -14.88 -1.92 -10.30
CA ASP A 34 -15.68 -1.02 -9.46
C ASP A 34 -16.46 -0.03 -10.34
N PRO A 35 -17.42 -0.55 -11.13
CA PRO A 35 -18.09 0.26 -12.17
C PRO A 35 -19.23 1.15 -11.62
N GLN A 36 -18.99 1.80 -10.50
CA GLN A 36 -19.92 2.80 -9.99
C GLN A 36 -19.85 4.07 -10.84
N PRO A 37 -20.97 4.79 -11.03
CA PRO A 37 -20.97 5.99 -11.89
C PRO A 37 -19.93 7.03 -11.51
N ILE A 38 -19.62 7.23 -10.24
CA ILE A 38 -18.59 8.18 -9.79
C ILE A 38 -17.19 7.82 -10.30
N HIS A 39 -16.97 6.58 -10.71
CA HIS A 39 -15.67 6.10 -11.18
C HIS A 39 -15.62 5.88 -12.69
N VAL A 40 -16.77 5.77 -13.37
CA VAL A 40 -16.82 5.43 -14.81
C VAL A 40 -17.57 6.43 -15.67
N ASP A 41 -18.39 7.30 -15.09
CA ASP A 41 -19.22 8.25 -15.84
C ASP A 41 -18.91 9.69 -15.42
N PRO A 42 -18.09 10.41 -16.21
CA PRO A 42 -17.70 11.78 -15.86
C PRO A 42 -18.87 12.75 -15.72
N ASP A 43 -19.93 12.57 -16.53
CA ASP A 43 -21.09 13.47 -16.51
C ASP A 43 -21.90 13.29 -15.23
N VAL A 44 -22.13 12.04 -14.84
CA VAL A 44 -22.81 11.72 -13.57
C VAL A 44 -21.95 12.16 -12.39
N ALA A 45 -20.67 11.86 -12.42
CA ALA A 45 -19.74 12.24 -11.34
C ALA A 45 -19.69 13.75 -11.14
N ALA A 46 -19.78 14.54 -12.21
CA ALA A 46 -19.77 16.01 -12.14
C ALA A 46 -20.95 16.59 -11.35
N GLU A 47 -22.07 15.87 -11.32
CA GLU A 47 -23.27 16.28 -10.59
C GLU A 47 -23.28 15.84 -9.12
N THR A 48 -22.25 15.13 -8.69
CA THR A 48 -22.11 14.68 -7.29
C THR A 48 -21.32 15.68 -6.47
N MET A 49 -21.24 15.43 -5.17
CA MET A 49 -20.43 16.24 -4.24
C MET A 49 -18.94 16.27 -4.63
N TYR A 50 -18.49 15.33 -5.45
CA TYR A 50 -17.09 15.27 -5.88
C TYR A 50 -16.79 16.23 -7.04
N GLY A 51 -17.81 16.66 -7.79
CA GLY A 51 -17.65 17.62 -8.88
C GLY A 51 -16.93 17.09 -10.10
N GLY A 52 -16.69 15.79 -10.18
CA GLY A 52 -15.98 15.14 -11.27
C GLY A 52 -15.65 13.70 -10.97
N LEU A 53 -15.05 13.04 -11.96
CA LEU A 53 -14.63 11.64 -11.84
C LEU A 53 -13.60 11.48 -10.73
N ILE A 54 -13.76 10.44 -9.92
CA ILE A 54 -12.78 10.07 -8.90
C ILE A 54 -12.32 8.62 -9.09
N ALA A 55 -11.10 8.34 -8.64
CA ALA A 55 -10.55 6.99 -8.66
C ALA A 55 -11.31 6.07 -7.70
N SER A 56 -11.47 4.80 -8.07
CA SER A 56 -11.82 3.78 -7.10
C SER A 56 -10.74 3.72 -6.02
N GLY A 57 -11.14 3.63 -4.76
CA GLY A 57 -10.18 3.47 -3.67
C GLY A 57 -9.30 2.24 -3.84
N TRP A 58 -9.82 1.19 -4.47
CA TRP A 58 -9.04 -0.02 -4.76
C TRP A 58 -7.93 0.24 -5.76
N HIS A 59 -8.12 1.15 -6.71
CA HIS A 59 -7.06 1.58 -7.60
C HIS A 59 -5.97 2.32 -6.82
N THR A 60 -6.38 3.23 -5.96
CA THR A 60 -5.45 4.00 -5.12
C THR A 60 -4.63 3.07 -4.24
N ALA A 61 -5.28 2.12 -3.55
CA ALA A 61 -4.59 1.15 -2.71
C ALA A 61 -3.62 0.28 -3.52
N SER A 62 -4.04 -0.19 -4.69
CA SER A 62 -3.20 -1.04 -5.56
C SER A 62 -1.98 -0.29 -6.10
N SER A 63 -2.14 0.98 -6.46
CA SER A 63 -1.03 1.82 -6.94
C SER A 63 -0.01 2.07 -5.84
N CYS A 64 -0.47 2.32 -4.63
CA CYS A 64 0.41 2.47 -3.47
C CYS A 64 1.09 1.14 -3.12
N MET A 65 0.38 0.02 -3.26
CA MET A 65 0.97 -1.31 -3.05
C MET A 65 2.12 -1.58 -4.01
N ARG A 66 1.98 -1.18 -5.27
CA ARG A 66 3.07 -1.33 -6.25
C ARG A 66 4.33 -0.60 -5.79
N LEU A 67 4.18 0.62 -5.27
CA LEU A 67 5.30 1.38 -4.74
C LEU A 67 5.89 0.73 -3.48
N LEU A 68 5.05 0.17 -2.62
CA LEU A 68 5.49 -0.54 -1.43
C LEU A 68 6.34 -1.77 -1.80
N VAL A 69 5.91 -2.53 -2.80
CA VAL A 69 6.66 -3.69 -3.29
C VAL A 69 7.99 -3.25 -3.89
N ASP A 70 7.96 -2.30 -4.82
CA ASP A 70 9.17 -1.86 -5.52
C ASP A 70 10.18 -1.20 -4.59
N GLY A 71 9.71 -0.45 -3.60
CA GLY A 71 10.58 0.34 -2.71
C GLY A 71 10.96 -0.34 -1.41
N PHE A 72 10.30 -1.43 -1.06
CA PHE A 72 10.57 -2.10 0.23
C PHE A 72 10.43 -3.62 0.16
N LEU A 73 9.22 -4.14 -0.10
CA LEU A 73 8.95 -5.57 0.07
C LEU A 73 9.78 -6.46 -0.85
N ALA A 74 10.07 -6.02 -2.07
CA ALA A 74 10.84 -6.80 -3.05
C ALA A 74 12.25 -7.14 -2.55
N GLU A 75 12.81 -6.35 -1.65
CA GLU A 75 14.14 -6.55 -1.09
C GLU A 75 14.11 -7.29 0.25
N THR A 76 12.94 -7.76 0.67
CA THR A 76 12.76 -8.44 1.95
C THR A 76 12.39 -9.91 1.75
N ALA A 77 12.51 -10.66 2.84
CA ALA A 77 12.11 -12.07 2.87
C ALA A 77 10.64 -12.23 3.30
N THR A 78 9.77 -11.35 2.81
CA THR A 78 8.33 -11.43 3.10
C THR A 78 7.70 -12.65 2.44
N LEU A 79 6.76 -13.28 3.15
CA LEU A 79 5.97 -14.41 2.64
C LEU A 79 4.51 -14.04 2.40
N GLY A 80 4.15 -12.79 2.61
CA GLY A 80 2.79 -12.35 2.41
C GLY A 80 2.22 -11.65 3.62
N SER A 81 0.94 -11.35 3.56
CA SER A 81 0.22 -10.57 4.56
C SER A 81 -1.09 -11.24 4.91
N PHE A 82 -1.59 -10.96 6.11
CA PHE A 82 -2.94 -11.39 6.52
C PHE A 82 -4.03 -10.46 5.99
N GLY A 83 -3.66 -9.47 5.18
CA GLY A 83 -4.56 -8.41 4.74
C GLY A 83 -4.54 -7.22 5.68
N PRO A 84 -5.16 -6.10 5.29
CA PRO A 84 -5.19 -4.92 6.14
C PRO A 84 -6.12 -5.10 7.32
N ASP A 85 -5.66 -4.70 8.51
CA ASP A 85 -6.51 -4.61 9.70
C ASP A 85 -7.33 -3.33 9.67
N GLU A 86 -6.82 -2.31 9.01
CA GLU A 86 -7.47 -1.04 8.79
C GLU A 86 -7.13 -0.54 7.39
N LEU A 87 -8.16 -0.07 6.66
CA LEU A 87 -8.02 0.54 5.35
C LEU A 87 -9.00 1.71 5.27
N ARG A 88 -8.48 2.92 4.96
CA ARG A 88 -9.29 4.14 4.89
C ARG A 88 -8.98 4.94 3.64
N TRP A 89 -10.03 5.45 3.01
CA TRP A 89 -9.94 6.41 1.90
C TRP A 89 -10.62 7.70 2.37
N ARG A 90 -9.83 8.58 2.99
CA ARG A 90 -10.38 9.79 3.63
C ARG A 90 -10.65 10.94 2.67
N ASN A 91 -9.96 10.98 1.55
CA ASN A 91 -10.14 12.01 0.53
C ASN A 91 -10.08 11.37 -0.86
N PRO A 92 -10.84 11.92 -1.84
CA PRO A 92 -10.84 11.36 -3.19
C PRO A 92 -9.55 11.67 -3.95
N VAL A 93 -9.25 10.79 -4.91
CA VAL A 93 -8.18 11.00 -5.88
C VAL A 93 -8.82 11.33 -7.22
N TYR A 94 -8.43 12.45 -7.81
CA TYR A 94 -8.91 12.89 -9.12
C TYR A 94 -7.91 12.52 -10.21
N PRO A 95 -8.39 12.37 -11.48
CA PRO A 95 -7.46 12.21 -12.59
C PRO A 95 -6.45 13.34 -12.63
N GLY A 96 -5.17 13.01 -12.79
CA GLY A 96 -4.09 13.99 -12.80
C GLY A 96 -3.45 14.24 -11.44
N ASP A 97 -4.06 13.78 -10.35
CA ASP A 97 -3.47 13.94 -9.02
C ASP A 97 -2.19 13.11 -8.90
N THR A 98 -1.20 13.66 -8.21
CA THR A 98 0.01 12.94 -7.83
C THR A 98 -0.11 12.53 -6.38
N VAL A 99 0.06 11.24 -6.12
CA VAL A 99 -0.01 10.66 -4.77
C VAL A 99 1.39 10.25 -4.35
N THR A 100 1.84 10.78 -3.22
CA THR A 100 3.14 10.47 -2.61
C THR A 100 2.95 9.47 -1.49
N VAL A 101 3.76 8.42 -1.47
CA VAL A 101 3.54 7.26 -0.61
C VAL A 101 4.71 7.05 0.34
N GLU A 102 4.38 6.79 1.59
CA GLU A 102 5.34 6.51 2.66
C GLU A 102 4.88 5.31 3.47
N ALA A 103 5.83 4.49 3.92
CA ALA A 103 5.57 3.38 4.83
C ALA A 103 6.37 3.55 6.11
N ARG A 104 5.84 3.02 7.21
CA ARG A 104 6.49 3.02 8.50
C ARG A 104 6.29 1.68 9.19
N ILE A 105 7.33 1.16 9.81
CA ILE A 105 7.26 -0.07 10.60
C ILE A 105 6.79 0.26 12.01
N LEU A 106 5.66 -0.34 12.41
CA LEU A 106 5.04 -0.08 13.70
C LEU A 106 5.46 -1.03 14.78
N GLY A 107 5.72 -2.29 14.43
CA GLY A 107 6.07 -3.28 15.43
C GLY A 107 6.57 -4.59 14.81
N LYS A 108 7.15 -5.43 15.66
CA LYS A 108 7.66 -6.75 15.29
C LYS A 108 7.31 -7.74 16.39
N THR A 109 6.98 -8.95 16.00
CA THR A 109 6.69 -10.03 16.95
C THR A 109 7.22 -11.35 16.37
N GLU A 110 8.03 -12.08 17.14
CA GLU A 110 8.47 -13.41 16.73
C GLU A 110 7.29 -14.38 16.79
N SER A 111 7.25 -15.33 15.86
CA SER A 111 6.26 -16.40 15.90
C SER A 111 6.55 -17.32 17.10
N THR A 112 5.51 -17.69 17.83
CA THR A 112 5.62 -18.62 18.95
C THR A 112 5.46 -20.07 18.52
N SER A 113 4.94 -20.31 17.33
CA SER A 113 4.65 -21.65 16.81
C SER A 113 5.62 -22.11 15.73
N ARG A 114 6.41 -21.17 15.15
CA ARG A 114 7.37 -21.47 14.09
C ARG A 114 8.65 -20.69 14.30
N ASP A 115 9.78 -21.41 14.21
CA ASP A 115 11.10 -20.81 14.47
C ASP A 115 11.64 -20.00 13.28
N ASP A 116 11.05 -20.18 12.08
CA ASP A 116 11.58 -19.63 10.83
C ASP A 116 11.02 -18.26 10.45
N ARG A 117 10.15 -17.66 11.27
CA ARG A 117 9.43 -16.45 10.90
C ARG A 117 9.08 -15.54 12.07
N GLY A 118 8.76 -14.32 11.72
CA GLY A 118 8.17 -13.35 12.61
C GLY A 118 7.14 -12.51 11.85
N TYR A 119 6.50 -11.61 12.56
CA TYR A 119 5.45 -10.76 12.03
C TYR A 119 5.87 -9.30 12.13
N VAL A 120 5.72 -8.57 11.05
CA VAL A 120 6.06 -7.15 10.98
C VAL A 120 4.79 -6.36 10.68
N GLU A 121 4.40 -5.50 11.60
CA GLU A 121 3.28 -4.59 11.42
C GLU A 121 3.78 -3.29 10.82
N SER A 122 3.11 -2.86 9.75
CA SER A 122 3.45 -1.61 9.07
C SER A 122 2.22 -0.81 8.73
N GLU A 123 2.41 0.49 8.52
CA GLU A 123 1.39 1.36 7.96
C GLU A 123 1.89 1.98 6.67
N VAL A 124 0.95 2.25 5.77
CA VAL A 124 1.21 2.90 4.49
C VAL A 124 0.26 4.08 4.37
N GLU A 125 0.77 5.23 4.00
CA GLU A 125 0.02 6.45 3.82
C GLU A 125 0.30 7.05 2.44
N GLY A 126 -0.77 7.39 1.71
CA GLY A 126 -0.68 8.14 0.46
C GLY A 126 -1.30 9.51 0.64
N THR A 127 -0.59 10.54 0.17
CA THR A 127 -1.05 11.93 0.25
C THR A 127 -1.06 12.57 -1.14
N ASN A 128 -2.05 13.44 -1.40
CA ASN A 128 -2.12 14.18 -2.67
C ASN A 128 -1.23 15.42 -2.65
N GLY A 129 -1.25 16.19 -3.73
CA GLY A 129 -0.42 17.40 -3.87
C GLY A 129 -0.78 18.52 -2.90
N ASP A 130 -1.97 18.48 -2.30
CA ASP A 130 -2.41 19.45 -1.29
C ASP A 130 -2.05 19.03 0.13
N GLY A 131 -1.44 17.86 0.29
CA GLY A 131 -1.07 17.32 1.59
C GLY A 131 -2.17 16.55 2.30
N ASP A 132 -3.29 16.28 1.61
CA ASP A 132 -4.40 15.51 2.18
C ASP A 132 -4.14 14.01 2.06
N GLU A 133 -4.44 13.27 3.13
CA GLU A 133 -4.37 11.82 3.11
C GLU A 133 -5.48 11.25 2.23
N VAL A 134 -5.11 10.48 1.22
CA VAL A 134 -6.07 9.85 0.29
C VAL A 134 -6.25 8.37 0.56
N VAL A 135 -5.24 7.71 1.11
CA VAL A 135 -5.32 6.32 1.52
C VAL A 135 -4.43 6.08 2.73
N TYR A 136 -4.91 5.22 3.61
CA TYR A 136 -4.15 4.73 4.76
C TYR A 136 -4.49 3.26 4.96
N TRP A 137 -3.48 2.43 5.23
CA TRP A 137 -3.74 1.09 5.75
C TRP A 137 -2.67 0.65 6.73
N ARG A 138 -3.07 -0.28 7.59
CA ARG A 138 -2.18 -0.97 8.51
C ARG A 138 -2.34 -2.46 8.28
N ALA A 139 -1.23 -3.17 8.17
CA ALA A 139 -1.24 -4.60 7.90
C ALA A 139 -0.04 -5.28 8.56
N THR A 140 -0.17 -6.58 8.76
CA THR A 140 0.90 -7.42 9.28
C THR A 140 1.38 -8.36 8.19
N ASN A 141 2.69 -8.34 7.93
CA ASN A 141 3.34 -9.22 6.99
C ASN A 141 4.12 -10.31 7.71
N ILE A 142 4.20 -11.47 7.09
CA ILE A 142 5.05 -12.57 7.55
C ILE A 142 6.44 -12.37 6.93
N PHE A 143 7.46 -12.34 7.77
CA PHE A 143 8.85 -12.24 7.32
C PHE A 143 9.61 -13.47 7.77
N LEU A 144 10.37 -14.07 6.86
CA LEU A 144 11.28 -15.14 7.23
C LEU A 144 12.38 -14.58 8.13
N ARG A 145 12.81 -15.40 9.06
CA ARG A 145 13.98 -15.12 9.88
C ARG A 145 15.23 -15.55 9.14
N GLU A 146 16.35 -14.92 9.48
CA GLU A 146 17.62 -15.28 8.90
C GLU A 146 17.93 -16.73 9.24
N PRO A 147 18.28 -17.57 8.23
CA PRO A 147 18.67 -18.96 8.51
C PRO A 147 19.88 -19.02 9.44
N ASP A 148 19.90 -20.03 10.32
CA ASP A 148 21.06 -20.27 11.18
C ASP A 148 22.33 -20.42 10.35
N SER A 149 23.45 -19.89 10.87
CA SER A 149 24.75 -20.00 10.21
C SER A 149 25.12 -21.45 9.92
N ASP A 150 24.72 -22.38 10.80
CA ASP A 150 24.94 -23.83 10.62
C ASP A 150 24.12 -24.38 9.44
N ALA A 151 22.93 -23.84 9.20
CA ALA A 151 22.09 -24.26 8.08
C ALA A 151 22.60 -23.76 6.72
N ARG A 152 23.51 -22.78 6.70
CA ARG A 152 24.12 -22.21 5.49
C ARG A 152 25.37 -22.95 5.04
N SER A 153 25.90 -23.75 5.90
CA SER A 153 27.11 -24.55 5.63
C SER A 153 26.74 -25.97 5.17
#